data_613f594cdaf8a5882ac1d1ffa01c7941
#
_entry.id   613f594cdaf8a5882ac1d1ffa01c7941
#
_cell.length_a   1.000
_cell.length_b   1.000
_cell.length_c   1.000
_cell.angle_alpha   90.00
_cell.angle_beta   90.00
_cell.angle_gamma   90.00
#
_symmetry.space_group_name_H-M   'P 1'
#
loop_
_entity.id
_entity.type
_entity.pdbx_description
1 polymer ?
#
loop_
_entity_poly.entity_id
_entity_poly.type
_entity_poly.pdbx_seq_one_letter_code
_entity_poly.pdbx_strand_id
1 'polypeptide(L)'
;MPTHKSEDFKLSAVEYYLTEDKTQEEVCKIFKCSARSLLRWVDKYNENGEIKRHNRKPVAYKVHKDQVKFILDEIKKNKTITMQDLLEKLKEKYPTLTLSRFHLNRIVNDNNITLKITRIRHEPNKRFGKDIDINKKIKEFYDEVKKYKMEDIICIDETSIKSLQKRNHCYNELGKRCVIKTQSQEVFKKYTGIFAISTKGVLGWELYEKSGINTDRLIEFLEKYITTKFKNKLIILDNASSHRNERIKELVNKHNNILYAVPYQHFTNSIENYFSMLKSRLQKLDGLTHEKLKENIEKVIKDIPKEKYENIFKGAYNRTEKYVKKPSNRTRKLKNYLP
;
A
#
# COMPACT_ATOMS: atom_id res chain seq x y z
N MET A 1 -16.05 4.55 35.92
CA MET A 1 -15.86 3.10 35.72
C MET A 1 -14.53 2.71 36.33
N PRO A 2 -14.40 1.61 37.07
CA PRO A 2 -13.12 1.18 37.60
C PRO A 2 -12.14 0.88 36.45
N THR A 3 -11.01 1.53 36.47
CA THR A 3 -9.94 1.33 35.50
C THR A 3 -9.41 -0.12 35.59
N HIS A 4 -9.37 -0.80 34.47
CA HIS A 4 -8.83 -2.17 34.37
C HIS A 4 -7.32 -2.16 34.65
N LYS A 5 -6.86 -2.93 35.63
CA LYS A 5 -5.43 -3.11 35.92
C LYS A 5 -4.80 -4.01 34.84
N SER A 6 -3.56 -3.72 34.42
CA SER A 6 -2.80 -4.53 33.47
C SER A 6 -2.53 -5.94 33.99
N GLU A 7 -2.17 -6.87 33.13
CA GLU A 7 -1.80 -8.24 33.51
C GLU A 7 -0.52 -8.26 34.33
N ASP A 8 0.51 -7.50 33.91
CA ASP A 8 1.77 -7.35 34.62
C ASP A 8 1.58 -6.79 36.04
N PHE A 9 0.71 -5.79 36.18
CA PHE A 9 0.37 -5.22 37.50
C PHE A 9 -0.25 -6.27 38.43
N LYS A 10 -1.11 -7.13 37.93
CA LYS A 10 -1.76 -8.18 38.72
C LYS A 10 -0.76 -9.28 39.08
N LEU A 11 0.11 -9.62 38.12
CA LEU A 11 1.16 -10.62 38.35
C LEU A 11 2.11 -10.13 39.45
N SER A 12 2.61 -8.90 39.36
CA SER A 12 3.45 -8.30 40.40
C SER A 12 2.80 -8.28 41.78
N ALA A 13 1.48 -8.00 41.83
CA ALA A 13 0.76 -8.02 43.11
C ALA A 13 0.63 -9.42 43.71
N VAL A 14 0.44 -10.43 42.86
CA VAL A 14 0.35 -11.85 43.26
C VAL A 14 1.72 -12.36 43.70
N GLU A 15 2.77 -12.12 42.91
CA GLU A 15 4.13 -12.51 43.25
C GLU A 15 4.56 -11.88 44.57
N TYR A 16 4.34 -10.58 44.76
CA TYR A 16 4.64 -9.89 45.99
C TYR A 16 3.88 -10.46 47.19
N TYR A 17 2.63 -10.86 47.01
CA TYR A 17 1.83 -11.52 48.07
C TYR A 17 2.33 -12.92 48.40
N LEU A 18 2.81 -13.68 47.42
CA LEU A 18 3.27 -15.06 47.62
C LEU A 18 4.72 -15.18 48.08
N THR A 19 5.58 -14.19 47.74
CA THR A 19 7.03 -14.24 48.02
C THR A 19 7.43 -13.43 49.25
N GLU A 20 6.72 -12.36 49.55
CA GLU A 20 7.01 -11.49 50.69
C GLU A 20 6.09 -11.85 51.88
N ASP A 21 6.66 -11.83 53.07
CA ASP A 21 5.90 -12.11 54.34
C ASP A 21 5.00 -10.92 54.70
N LYS A 22 4.05 -10.60 53.84
CA LYS A 22 3.12 -9.46 53.93
C LYS A 22 1.69 -9.90 54.08
N THR A 23 0.96 -9.20 54.92
CA THR A 23 -0.45 -9.45 55.08
C THR A 23 -1.26 -9.02 53.84
N GLN A 24 -2.39 -9.67 53.61
CA GLN A 24 -3.30 -9.31 52.52
C GLN A 24 -3.67 -7.80 52.53
N GLU A 25 -3.84 -7.22 53.70
CA GLU A 25 -4.19 -5.79 53.82
C GLU A 25 -3.05 -4.87 53.38
N GLU A 26 -1.79 -5.22 53.71
CA GLU A 26 -0.62 -4.47 53.29
C GLU A 26 -0.44 -4.48 51.78
N VAL A 27 -0.56 -5.66 51.16
CA VAL A 27 -0.49 -5.79 49.72
C VAL A 27 -1.61 -5.02 49.01
N CYS A 28 -2.83 -5.08 49.57
CA CYS A 28 -3.94 -4.33 49.02
C CYS A 28 -3.74 -2.80 49.12
N LYS A 29 -3.09 -2.31 50.16
CA LYS A 29 -2.73 -0.90 50.28
C LYS A 29 -1.67 -0.49 49.27
N ILE A 30 -0.61 -1.29 49.08
CA ILE A 30 0.50 -1.02 48.18
C ILE A 30 -0.02 -1.01 46.70
N PHE A 31 -0.74 -2.06 46.32
CA PHE A 31 -1.22 -2.23 44.94
C PHE A 31 -2.59 -1.59 44.68
N LYS A 32 -3.14 -0.86 45.64
CA LYS A 32 -4.44 -0.16 45.54
C LYS A 32 -5.51 -1.08 44.88
N CYS A 33 -5.65 -2.28 45.42
CA CYS A 33 -6.63 -3.27 44.97
C CYS A 33 -7.49 -3.73 46.16
N SER A 34 -8.65 -4.32 45.90
CA SER A 34 -9.47 -4.93 46.93
C SER A 34 -8.97 -6.33 47.26
N ALA A 35 -9.15 -6.76 48.52
CA ALA A 35 -8.85 -8.11 49.00
C ALA A 35 -9.46 -9.18 48.11
N ARG A 36 -10.71 -9.04 47.73
CA ARG A 36 -11.41 -9.92 46.80
C ARG A 36 -10.75 -10.00 45.41
N SER A 37 -10.19 -8.87 44.94
CA SER A 37 -9.49 -8.86 43.63
C SER A 37 -8.16 -9.58 43.72
N LEU A 38 -7.40 -9.36 44.79
CA LEU A 38 -6.11 -10.02 45.03
C LEU A 38 -6.28 -11.53 45.10
N LEU A 39 -7.17 -12.02 45.98
CA LEU A 39 -7.43 -13.46 46.11
C LEU A 39 -7.84 -14.10 44.79
N ARG A 40 -8.73 -13.47 44.01
CA ARG A 40 -9.13 -13.98 42.70
C ARG A 40 -7.96 -14.03 41.68
N TRP A 41 -6.97 -13.14 41.81
CA TRP A 41 -5.77 -13.20 40.98
C TRP A 41 -4.83 -14.31 41.44
N VAL A 42 -4.70 -14.53 42.74
CA VAL A 42 -3.94 -15.62 43.35
C VAL A 42 -4.53 -16.98 42.94
N ASP A 43 -5.84 -17.15 43.04
CA ASP A 43 -6.53 -18.38 42.61
C ASP A 43 -6.23 -18.68 41.14
N LYS A 44 -6.36 -17.67 40.25
CA LYS A 44 -6.02 -17.84 38.83
C LYS A 44 -4.58 -18.19 38.58
N TYR A 45 -3.67 -17.58 39.32
CA TYR A 45 -2.25 -17.86 39.19
C TYR A 45 -1.93 -19.30 39.64
N ASN A 46 -2.52 -19.73 40.72
CA ASN A 46 -2.34 -21.10 41.24
C ASN A 46 -2.93 -22.14 40.30
N GLU A 47 -4.06 -21.85 39.65
CA GLU A 47 -4.72 -22.79 38.71
C GLU A 47 -4.00 -22.89 37.37
N ASN A 48 -3.50 -21.78 36.81
CA ASN A 48 -3.07 -21.72 35.41
C ASN A 48 -1.59 -21.26 35.23
N GLY A 49 -0.89 -20.89 36.28
CA GLY A 49 0.44 -20.26 36.21
C GLY A 49 0.44 -18.85 35.56
N GLU A 50 -0.73 -18.35 35.15
CA GLU A 50 -0.87 -17.08 34.44
C GLU A 50 -2.15 -16.34 34.84
N ILE A 51 -2.08 -15.00 34.88
CA ILE A 51 -3.24 -14.13 35.19
C ILE A 51 -3.84 -13.56 33.90
N LYS A 52 -3.64 -14.21 32.77
CA LYS A 52 -4.17 -13.75 31.49
C LYS A 52 -5.69 -13.66 31.53
N ARG A 53 -6.22 -12.57 30.97
CA ARG A 53 -7.65 -12.42 30.74
C ARG A 53 -8.08 -13.43 29.69
N HIS A 54 -8.84 -14.45 30.07
CA HIS A 54 -9.54 -15.25 29.09
C HIS A 54 -10.52 -14.34 28.37
N ASN A 55 -10.14 -13.86 27.19
CA ASN A 55 -11.12 -13.28 26.28
C ASN A 55 -12.13 -14.36 25.98
N ARG A 56 -13.33 -14.26 26.56
CA ARG A 56 -14.44 -15.11 26.14
C ARG A 56 -14.50 -14.97 24.63
N LYS A 57 -14.38 -16.08 23.90
CA LYS A 57 -14.69 -16.09 22.47
C LYS A 57 -16.04 -15.40 22.35
N PRO A 58 -16.23 -14.45 21.44
CA PRO A 58 -17.52 -13.80 21.26
C PRO A 58 -18.53 -14.88 20.97
N VAL A 59 -19.37 -15.19 21.95
CA VAL A 59 -20.43 -16.16 21.78
C VAL A 59 -21.51 -15.43 20.99
N ALA A 60 -21.59 -15.70 19.71
CA ALA A 60 -22.66 -15.21 18.86
C ALA A 60 -23.95 -15.99 19.23
N TYR A 61 -24.53 -15.67 20.37
CA TYR A 61 -25.78 -16.33 20.87
C TYR A 61 -26.96 -16.23 19.90
N LYS A 62 -26.89 -15.34 18.91
CA LYS A 62 -27.99 -15.07 17.97
C LYS A 62 -27.78 -15.62 16.57
N VAL A 63 -26.62 -16.18 16.26
CA VAL A 63 -26.30 -16.60 14.89
C VAL A 63 -25.63 -17.96 14.90
N HIS A 64 -26.21 -18.90 14.18
CA HIS A 64 -25.70 -20.27 14.03
C HIS A 64 -24.56 -20.32 12.99
N LYS A 65 -23.72 -21.36 13.04
CA LYS A 65 -22.59 -21.56 12.14
C LYS A 65 -23.01 -21.52 10.66
N ASP A 66 -24.16 -22.09 10.31
CA ASP A 66 -24.66 -22.10 8.93
C ASP A 66 -25.01 -20.71 8.41
N GLN A 67 -25.55 -19.86 9.28
CA GLN A 67 -25.89 -18.48 8.97
C GLN A 67 -24.61 -17.66 8.78
N VAL A 68 -23.57 -17.85 9.61
CA VAL A 68 -22.26 -17.25 9.43
C VAL A 68 -21.65 -17.69 8.11
N LYS A 69 -21.69 -18.98 7.80
CA LYS A 69 -21.21 -19.52 6.53
C LYS A 69 -21.91 -18.86 5.35
N PHE A 70 -23.23 -18.74 5.40
CA PHE A 70 -23.99 -18.06 4.35
C PHE A 70 -23.56 -16.60 4.16
N ILE A 71 -23.38 -15.84 5.25
CA ILE A 71 -22.90 -14.45 5.21
C ILE A 71 -21.55 -14.37 4.49
N LEU A 72 -20.62 -15.24 4.85
CA LEU A 72 -19.27 -15.26 4.27
C LEU A 72 -19.30 -15.66 2.79
N ASP A 73 -20.14 -16.60 2.41
CA ASP A 73 -20.28 -17.05 1.03
C ASP A 73 -20.93 -15.99 0.13
N GLU A 74 -21.92 -15.25 0.62
CA GLU A 74 -22.49 -14.12 -0.14
C GLU A 74 -21.47 -12.98 -0.34
N ILE A 75 -20.64 -12.68 0.66
CA ILE A 75 -19.55 -11.71 0.50
C ILE A 75 -18.51 -12.21 -0.51
N LYS A 76 -18.21 -13.53 -0.54
CA LYS A 76 -17.27 -14.10 -1.52
C LYS A 76 -17.82 -13.99 -2.94
N LYS A 77 -19.14 -14.25 -3.14
CA LYS A 77 -19.82 -14.14 -4.44
C LYS A 77 -19.84 -12.69 -4.93
N ASN A 78 -20.18 -11.75 -4.06
CA ASN A 78 -20.23 -10.32 -4.37
C ASN A 78 -19.45 -9.51 -3.33
N LYS A 79 -18.20 -9.19 -3.64
CA LYS A 79 -17.31 -8.43 -2.75
C LYS A 79 -17.73 -6.97 -2.54
N THR A 80 -18.65 -6.46 -3.35
CA THR A 80 -19.17 -5.09 -3.27
C THR A 80 -20.55 -5.01 -2.64
N ILE A 81 -21.09 -6.13 -2.13
CA ILE A 81 -22.38 -6.18 -1.45
C ILE A 81 -22.40 -5.23 -0.25
N THR A 82 -23.49 -4.47 -0.09
CA THR A 82 -23.65 -3.62 1.09
C THR A 82 -24.12 -4.44 2.29
N MET A 83 -23.89 -3.92 3.50
CA MET A 83 -24.40 -4.57 4.72
C MET A 83 -25.92 -4.61 4.76
N GLN A 84 -26.58 -3.68 4.07
CA GLN A 84 -28.04 -3.65 3.95
C GLN A 84 -28.54 -4.78 3.06
N ASP A 85 -27.99 -4.90 1.84
CA ASP A 85 -28.37 -5.96 0.90
C ASP A 85 -28.05 -7.35 1.47
N LEU A 86 -26.95 -7.49 2.19
CA LEU A 86 -26.57 -8.73 2.86
C LEU A 86 -27.57 -9.10 3.97
N LEU A 87 -28.08 -8.09 4.70
CA LEU A 87 -29.09 -8.29 5.73
C LEU A 87 -30.44 -8.70 5.11
N GLU A 88 -30.81 -8.13 3.98
CA GLU A 88 -32.04 -8.48 3.24
C GLU A 88 -31.97 -9.92 2.74
N LYS A 89 -30.91 -10.32 2.07
CA LYS A 89 -30.68 -11.72 1.66
C LYS A 89 -30.69 -12.70 2.84
N LEU A 90 -30.15 -12.27 3.98
CA LEU A 90 -30.14 -13.09 5.18
C LEU A 90 -31.57 -13.29 5.74
N LYS A 91 -32.38 -12.23 5.71
CA LYS A 91 -33.81 -12.30 6.13
C LYS A 91 -34.66 -13.16 5.18
N GLU A 92 -34.41 -13.06 3.88
CA GLU A 92 -35.06 -13.91 2.88
C GLU A 92 -34.80 -15.41 3.17
N LYS A 93 -33.55 -15.75 3.46
CA LYS A 93 -33.16 -17.14 3.72
C LYS A 93 -33.52 -17.62 5.12
N TYR A 94 -33.48 -16.74 6.11
CA TYR A 94 -33.73 -17.03 7.53
C TYR A 94 -34.71 -16.02 8.11
N PRO A 95 -36.03 -16.15 7.82
CA PRO A 95 -37.08 -15.17 8.20
C PRO A 95 -37.15 -14.89 9.70
N THR A 96 -36.86 -15.89 10.52
CA THR A 96 -36.90 -15.79 11.99
C THR A 96 -35.69 -15.09 12.60
N LEU A 97 -34.63 -14.85 11.80
CA LEU A 97 -33.39 -14.26 12.28
C LEU A 97 -33.48 -12.74 12.35
N THR A 98 -33.40 -12.19 13.54
CA THR A 98 -33.38 -10.74 13.77
C THR A 98 -31.97 -10.25 14.07
N LEU A 99 -31.31 -9.63 13.07
CA LEU A 99 -29.99 -9.02 13.19
C LEU A 99 -30.02 -7.54 12.85
N SER A 100 -29.24 -6.76 13.60
CA SER A 100 -28.92 -5.38 13.19
C SER A 100 -27.73 -5.33 12.26
N ARG A 101 -27.61 -4.26 11.45
CA ARG A 101 -26.42 -4.02 10.61
C ARG A 101 -25.12 -4.01 11.43
N PHE A 102 -25.15 -3.46 12.65
CA PHE A 102 -23.99 -3.44 13.53
C PHE A 102 -23.55 -4.85 13.94
N HIS A 103 -24.50 -5.71 14.26
CA HIS A 103 -24.19 -7.09 14.61
C HIS A 103 -23.65 -7.86 13.40
N LEU A 104 -24.27 -7.68 12.22
CA LEU A 104 -23.78 -8.27 10.97
C LEU A 104 -22.35 -7.81 10.64
N ASN A 105 -22.07 -6.52 10.74
CA ASN A 105 -20.71 -5.98 10.54
C ASN A 105 -19.69 -6.53 11.55
N ARG A 106 -20.11 -6.74 12.80
CA ARG A 106 -19.28 -7.39 13.81
C ARG A 106 -18.96 -8.82 13.45
N ILE A 107 -19.93 -9.62 13.00
CA ILE A 107 -19.69 -11.00 12.54
C ILE A 107 -18.69 -11.04 11.40
N VAL A 108 -18.82 -10.12 10.42
CA VAL A 108 -17.92 -10.01 9.28
C VAL A 108 -16.49 -9.67 9.73
N ASN A 109 -16.34 -8.72 10.66
CA ASN A 109 -15.04 -8.33 11.21
C ASN A 109 -14.40 -9.43 12.07
N ASP A 110 -15.20 -10.14 12.88
CA ASP A 110 -14.73 -11.26 13.72
C ASP A 110 -14.22 -12.43 12.85
N ASN A 111 -14.69 -12.52 11.59
CA ASN A 111 -14.17 -13.46 10.60
C ASN A 111 -13.04 -12.88 9.72
N ASN A 112 -12.34 -11.84 10.18
CA ASN A 112 -11.19 -11.20 9.51
C ASN A 112 -11.51 -10.58 8.14
N ILE A 113 -12.76 -10.30 7.85
CA ILE A 113 -13.18 -9.58 6.65
C ILE A 113 -13.36 -8.10 7.02
N THR A 114 -12.68 -7.22 6.33
CA THR A 114 -12.70 -5.78 6.58
C THR A 114 -13.03 -5.00 5.32
N LEU A 115 -13.72 -3.88 5.46
CA LEU A 115 -13.99 -2.97 4.36
C LEU A 115 -12.69 -2.46 3.75
N LYS A 116 -12.56 -2.54 2.43
CA LYS A 116 -11.40 -2.10 1.65
C LYS A 116 -11.84 -1.13 0.57
N ILE A 117 -10.93 -0.25 0.17
CA ILE A 117 -11.14 0.57 -1.02
C ILE A 117 -11.17 -0.34 -2.25
N THR A 118 -12.25 -0.28 -3.01
CA THR A 118 -12.38 -1.03 -4.27
C THR A 118 -11.41 -0.43 -5.29
N ARG A 119 -10.59 -1.29 -5.89
CA ARG A 119 -9.69 -0.92 -6.98
C ARG A 119 -10.08 -1.74 -8.20
N ILE A 120 -10.46 -1.05 -9.25
CA ILE A 120 -10.70 -1.67 -10.56
C ILE A 120 -9.35 -1.77 -11.25
N ARG A 121 -9.01 -2.97 -11.70
CA ARG A 121 -7.82 -3.24 -12.50
C ARG A 121 -8.26 -3.81 -13.83
N HIS A 122 -7.84 -3.14 -14.89
CA HIS A 122 -8.09 -3.61 -16.24
C HIS A 122 -7.04 -4.65 -16.61
N GLU A 123 -7.45 -5.90 -16.80
CA GLU A 123 -6.60 -7.00 -17.26
C GLU A 123 -7.31 -7.69 -18.45
N PRO A 124 -7.26 -7.10 -19.64
CA PRO A 124 -7.94 -7.67 -20.79
C PRO A 124 -7.24 -8.95 -21.26
N ASN A 125 -8.02 -9.94 -21.66
CA ASN A 125 -7.51 -11.16 -22.26
C ASN A 125 -7.04 -10.95 -23.71
N LYS A 126 -7.44 -9.83 -24.34
CA LYS A 126 -7.10 -9.49 -25.72
C LYS A 126 -6.52 -8.08 -25.82
N ARG A 127 -5.53 -7.91 -26.68
CA ARG A 127 -4.99 -6.61 -27.06
C ARG A 127 -4.83 -6.57 -28.58
N PHE A 128 -5.40 -5.53 -29.22
CA PHE A 128 -5.44 -5.43 -30.68
C PHE A 128 -5.97 -6.70 -31.37
N GLY A 129 -7.03 -7.30 -30.81
CA GLY A 129 -7.67 -8.51 -31.35
C GLY A 129 -6.94 -9.83 -31.06
N LYS A 130 -5.75 -9.80 -30.48
CA LYS A 130 -4.94 -11.01 -30.19
C LYS A 130 -5.01 -11.36 -28.71
N ASP A 131 -5.07 -12.65 -28.41
CA ASP A 131 -5.03 -13.16 -27.04
C ASP A 131 -3.67 -12.87 -26.38
N ILE A 132 -3.70 -12.50 -25.10
CA ILE A 132 -2.50 -12.16 -24.33
C ILE A 132 -2.40 -13.11 -23.13
N ASP A 133 -1.36 -13.91 -23.11
CA ASP A 133 -0.94 -14.59 -21.89
C ASP A 133 0.00 -13.66 -21.09
N ILE A 134 -0.58 -12.99 -20.11
CA ILE A 134 0.16 -12.04 -19.23
C ILE A 134 1.24 -12.78 -18.44
N ASN A 135 1.00 -14.02 -18.00
CA ASN A 135 1.98 -14.76 -17.20
C ASN A 135 3.20 -15.13 -18.06
N LYS A 136 2.98 -15.56 -19.29
CA LYS A 136 4.06 -15.83 -20.26
C LYS A 136 4.87 -14.56 -20.51
N LYS A 137 4.22 -13.43 -20.76
CA LYS A 137 4.90 -12.14 -20.99
C LYS A 137 5.68 -11.65 -19.79
N ILE A 138 5.19 -11.86 -18.56
CA ILE A 138 5.93 -11.56 -17.34
C ILE A 138 7.19 -12.41 -17.27
N LYS A 139 7.09 -13.70 -17.57
CA LYS A 139 8.26 -14.60 -17.57
C LYS A 139 9.28 -14.15 -18.62
N GLU A 140 8.87 -13.93 -19.86
CA GLU A 140 9.73 -13.44 -20.94
C GLU A 140 10.43 -12.13 -20.57
N PHE A 141 9.69 -11.19 -19.96
CA PHE A 141 10.23 -9.92 -19.49
C PHE A 141 11.36 -10.11 -18.44
N TYR A 142 11.13 -10.94 -17.42
CA TYR A 142 12.14 -11.17 -16.40
C TYR A 142 13.32 -12.01 -16.90
N ASP A 143 13.11 -12.92 -17.84
CA ASP A 143 14.18 -13.68 -18.47
C ASP A 143 15.10 -12.75 -19.29
N GLU A 144 14.54 -11.71 -19.92
CA GLU A 144 15.32 -10.69 -20.62
C GLU A 144 16.07 -9.78 -19.65
N VAL A 145 15.40 -9.29 -18.59
CA VAL A 145 16.00 -8.43 -17.56
C VAL A 145 17.18 -9.11 -16.87
N LYS A 146 17.13 -10.42 -16.62
CA LYS A 146 18.19 -11.19 -15.97
C LYS A 146 19.51 -11.23 -16.74
N LYS A 147 19.49 -10.95 -18.05
CA LYS A 147 20.71 -10.89 -18.89
C LYS A 147 21.57 -9.67 -18.58
N TYR A 148 21.03 -8.69 -17.84
CA TYR A 148 21.69 -7.43 -17.54
C TYR A 148 21.94 -7.28 -16.03
N LYS A 149 23.05 -6.61 -15.69
CA LYS A 149 23.28 -6.17 -14.32
C LYS A 149 22.30 -5.03 -13.99
N MET A 150 21.87 -4.91 -12.74
CA MET A 150 20.95 -3.85 -12.34
C MET A 150 21.46 -2.43 -12.65
N GLU A 151 22.77 -2.22 -12.61
CA GLU A 151 23.41 -0.95 -12.95
C GLU A 151 23.36 -0.61 -14.45
N ASP A 152 23.02 -1.60 -15.29
CA ASP A 152 22.89 -1.46 -16.73
C ASP A 152 21.45 -1.29 -17.19
N ILE A 153 20.51 -1.21 -16.23
CA ILE A 153 19.09 -1.01 -16.50
C ILE A 153 18.74 0.47 -16.29
N ILE A 154 18.09 1.06 -17.29
CA ILE A 154 17.55 2.42 -17.25
C ILE A 154 16.04 2.33 -17.46
N CYS A 155 15.27 2.91 -16.55
CA CYS A 155 13.81 2.97 -16.66
C CYS A 155 13.38 4.39 -17.00
N ILE A 156 12.53 4.53 -18.01
CA ILE A 156 12.03 5.82 -18.51
C ILE A 156 10.51 5.74 -18.55
N ASP A 157 9.86 6.82 -18.09
CA ASP A 157 8.40 6.94 -18.15
C ASP A 157 7.97 8.38 -17.86
N GLU A 158 6.69 8.66 -18.11
CA GLU A 158 6.09 9.95 -17.84
C GLU A 158 5.17 9.92 -16.63
N THR A 159 5.06 11.08 -16.01
CA THR A 159 4.10 11.24 -14.93
C THR A 159 3.47 12.63 -14.92
N SER A 160 2.17 12.69 -14.63
CA SER A 160 1.50 13.96 -14.42
C SER A 160 1.81 14.51 -13.03
N ILE A 161 2.23 15.76 -12.98
CA ILE A 161 2.54 16.51 -11.76
C ILE A 161 1.63 17.73 -11.69
N LYS A 162 0.88 17.87 -10.60
CA LYS A 162 0.07 19.08 -10.37
C LYS A 162 0.96 20.19 -9.85
N SER A 163 0.70 21.44 -10.24
CA SER A 163 1.40 22.62 -9.71
C SER A 163 1.33 22.68 -8.18
N LEU A 164 0.17 22.45 -7.63
CA LEU A 164 -0.03 22.33 -6.19
C LEU A 164 -0.38 20.88 -5.82
N GLN A 165 0.58 20.18 -5.24
CA GLN A 165 0.34 18.85 -4.68
C GLN A 165 0.20 18.96 -3.17
N LYS A 166 -0.99 18.67 -2.66
CA LYS A 166 -1.25 18.60 -1.21
C LYS A 166 -1.76 17.21 -0.84
N ARG A 167 -1.59 16.84 0.41
CA ARG A 167 -2.13 15.58 0.95
C ARG A 167 -3.65 15.57 0.81
N ASN A 168 -4.21 14.41 0.48
CA ASN A 168 -5.67 14.24 0.38
C ASN A 168 -6.39 14.27 1.74
N HIS A 169 -5.64 14.29 2.85
CA HIS A 169 -6.17 14.31 4.20
C HIS A 169 -5.53 15.44 4.98
N CYS A 170 -6.32 16.15 5.75
CA CYS A 170 -5.88 17.19 6.65
C CYS A 170 -6.61 17.06 7.99
N TYR A 171 -6.11 17.75 8.99
CA TYR A 171 -6.75 17.86 10.29
C TYR A 171 -7.53 19.17 10.36
N ASN A 172 -8.74 19.13 10.90
CA ASN A 172 -9.54 20.28 11.23
C ASN A 172 -10.45 19.95 12.42
N GLU A 173 -11.09 20.93 12.97
CA GLU A 173 -12.05 20.76 14.07
C GLU A 173 -13.23 19.88 13.64
N LEU A 174 -13.81 19.17 14.58
CA LEU A 174 -14.98 18.32 14.34
C LEU A 174 -16.11 19.14 13.70
N GLY A 175 -16.66 18.62 12.60
CA GLY A 175 -17.75 19.28 11.86
C GLY A 175 -17.31 20.37 10.89
N LYS A 176 -16.03 20.76 10.86
CA LYS A 176 -15.50 21.76 9.91
C LYS A 176 -14.80 21.09 8.72
N ARG A 177 -15.01 21.64 7.51
CA ARG A 177 -14.30 21.19 6.30
C ARG A 177 -12.88 21.77 6.27
N CYS A 178 -11.91 20.94 5.93
CA CYS A 178 -10.56 21.42 5.64
C CYS A 178 -10.52 22.02 4.24
N VAL A 179 -10.35 23.32 4.16
CA VAL A 179 -10.28 24.07 2.90
C VAL A 179 -8.99 24.90 2.89
N ILE A 180 -8.14 24.66 1.90
CA ILE A 180 -6.97 25.49 1.62
C ILE A 180 -7.40 26.51 0.58
N LYS A 181 -7.51 27.77 0.96
CA LYS A 181 -7.86 28.86 0.05
C LYS A 181 -6.61 29.34 -0.68
N THR A 182 -6.71 29.57 -1.97
CA THR A 182 -5.67 30.18 -2.80
C THR A 182 -6.32 31.16 -3.76
N GLN A 183 -5.60 32.23 -4.09
CA GLN A 183 -6.05 33.21 -5.09
C GLN A 183 -5.49 32.89 -6.50
N SER A 184 -4.50 31.97 -6.57
CA SER A 184 -3.87 31.62 -7.84
C SER A 184 -4.65 30.54 -8.58
N GLN A 185 -4.94 30.78 -9.87
CA GLN A 185 -5.51 29.78 -10.77
C GLN A 185 -4.49 28.68 -11.16
N GLU A 186 -3.20 28.90 -10.92
CA GLU A 186 -2.12 27.96 -11.20
C GLU A 186 -2.31 26.62 -10.47
N VAL A 187 -3.07 26.59 -9.37
CA VAL A 187 -3.33 25.35 -8.60
C VAL A 187 -4.01 24.25 -9.43
N PHE A 188 -4.67 24.59 -10.51
CA PHE A 188 -5.34 23.64 -11.39
C PHE A 188 -4.45 23.16 -12.53
N LYS A 189 -3.28 23.75 -12.74
CA LYS A 189 -2.36 23.35 -13.80
C LYS A 189 -1.78 21.97 -13.53
N LYS A 190 -1.65 21.21 -14.59
CA LYS A 190 -1.00 19.90 -14.61
C LYS A 190 0.14 19.95 -15.63
N TYR A 191 1.29 19.48 -15.22
CA TYR A 191 2.47 19.35 -16.04
C TYR A 191 2.74 17.88 -16.33
N THR A 192 3.37 17.60 -17.45
CA THR A 192 3.87 16.27 -17.77
C THR A 192 5.37 16.24 -17.57
N GLY A 193 5.85 15.43 -16.64
CA GLY A 193 7.27 15.21 -16.42
C GLY A 193 7.71 13.88 -17.01
N ILE A 194 8.77 13.87 -17.82
CA ILE A 194 9.47 12.66 -18.23
C ILE A 194 10.74 12.50 -17.41
N PHE A 195 11.03 11.29 -16.99
CA PHE A 195 12.18 10.96 -16.15
C PHE A 195 12.87 9.71 -16.63
N ALA A 196 14.20 9.69 -16.52
CA ALA A 196 15.00 8.50 -16.67
C ALA A 196 15.75 8.22 -15.36
N ILE A 197 15.64 7.02 -14.85
CA ILE A 197 16.30 6.60 -13.61
C ILE A 197 17.15 5.36 -13.80
N SER A 198 18.19 5.25 -12.99
CA SER A 198 19.01 4.05 -12.83
C SER A 198 19.22 3.76 -11.34
N THR A 199 19.97 2.73 -11.00
CA THR A 199 20.42 2.48 -9.60
C THR A 199 21.27 3.62 -9.04
N LYS A 200 21.83 4.47 -9.87
CA LYS A 200 22.67 5.61 -9.46
C LYS A 200 21.87 6.88 -9.18
N GLY A 201 20.61 6.94 -9.61
CA GLY A 201 19.76 8.13 -9.45
C GLY A 201 19.00 8.49 -10.72
N VAL A 202 18.54 9.73 -10.79
CA VAL A 202 17.93 10.32 -11.97
C VAL A 202 19.03 10.68 -12.98
N LEU A 203 18.93 10.16 -14.19
CA LEU A 203 19.87 10.42 -15.28
C LEU A 203 19.49 11.65 -16.10
N GLY A 204 18.20 11.93 -16.18
CA GLY A 204 17.64 13.08 -16.87
C GLY A 204 16.16 13.23 -16.57
N TRP A 205 15.67 14.46 -16.72
CA TRP A 205 14.26 14.77 -16.58
C TRP A 205 13.91 16.06 -17.32
N GLU A 206 12.67 16.15 -17.77
CA GLU A 206 12.09 17.35 -18.38
C GLU A 206 10.66 17.54 -17.88
N LEU A 207 10.20 18.81 -17.86
CA LEU A 207 8.86 19.19 -17.44
C LEU A 207 8.19 20.03 -18.54
N TYR A 208 7.04 19.58 -19.01
CA TYR A 208 6.26 20.21 -20.06
C TYR A 208 4.95 20.77 -19.52
N GLU A 209 4.64 22.01 -19.87
CA GLU A 209 3.39 22.66 -19.43
C GLU A 209 2.15 22.16 -20.15
N LYS A 210 2.27 21.88 -21.44
CA LYS A 210 1.14 21.51 -22.31
C LYS A 210 1.43 20.22 -23.06
N SER A 211 0.36 19.45 -23.30
CA SER A 211 0.35 18.17 -23.99
C SER A 211 1.22 17.07 -23.35
N GLY A 212 0.92 15.82 -23.67
CA GLY A 212 1.70 14.65 -23.29
C GLY A 212 3.04 14.58 -24.04
N ILE A 213 3.78 13.52 -23.81
CA ILE A 213 5.00 13.21 -24.55
C ILE A 213 4.59 12.53 -25.86
N ASN A 214 4.97 13.15 -26.96
CA ASN A 214 4.89 12.56 -28.30
C ASN A 214 6.23 11.91 -28.66
N THR A 215 6.26 11.25 -29.80
CA THR A 215 7.45 10.54 -30.30
C THR A 215 8.66 11.48 -30.43
N ASP A 216 8.48 12.72 -30.91
CA ASP A 216 9.58 13.64 -31.13
C ASP A 216 10.19 14.13 -29.82
N ARG A 217 9.36 14.49 -28.84
CA ARG A 217 9.84 14.84 -27.49
C ARG A 217 10.59 13.70 -26.80
N LEU A 218 10.12 12.46 -27.00
CA LEU A 218 10.81 11.30 -26.45
C LEU A 218 12.15 11.07 -27.15
N ILE A 219 12.25 11.27 -28.46
CA ILE A 219 13.50 11.20 -29.21
C ILE A 219 14.49 12.25 -28.68
N GLU A 220 14.08 13.53 -28.61
CA GLU A 220 14.90 14.61 -28.05
C GLU A 220 15.42 14.29 -26.63
N PHE A 221 14.52 13.76 -25.79
CA PHE A 221 14.89 13.35 -24.44
C PHE A 221 15.92 12.22 -24.42
N LEU A 222 15.69 11.19 -25.24
CA LEU A 222 16.62 10.05 -25.37
C LEU A 222 17.98 10.48 -25.88
N GLU A 223 18.05 11.33 -26.87
CA GLU A 223 19.31 11.87 -27.41
C GLU A 223 20.03 12.70 -26.37
N LYS A 224 19.34 13.62 -25.71
CA LYS A 224 19.92 14.53 -24.73
C LYS A 224 20.49 13.83 -23.50
N TYR A 225 19.81 12.80 -23.01
CA TYR A 225 20.14 12.23 -21.70
C TYR A 225 20.64 10.79 -21.73
N ILE A 226 20.36 10.03 -22.78
CA ILE A 226 20.57 8.57 -22.76
C ILE A 226 21.52 8.11 -23.86
N THR A 227 21.13 8.22 -25.14
CA THR A 227 21.84 7.54 -26.25
C THR A 227 23.23 8.09 -26.51
N THR A 228 23.45 9.37 -26.23
CA THR A 228 24.76 10.02 -26.33
C THR A 228 25.72 9.69 -25.19
N LYS A 229 25.18 9.32 -24.01
CA LYS A 229 25.95 9.17 -22.77
C LYS A 229 26.13 7.73 -22.33
N PHE A 230 25.23 6.84 -22.72
CA PHE A 230 25.21 5.46 -22.24
C PHE A 230 25.19 4.48 -23.42
N LYS A 231 25.98 3.40 -23.29
CA LYS A 231 26.06 2.29 -24.25
C LYS A 231 25.87 0.96 -23.51
N ASN A 232 25.41 -0.05 -24.22
CA ASN A 232 25.20 -1.41 -23.71
C ASN A 232 24.23 -1.46 -22.50
N LYS A 233 23.21 -0.57 -22.51
CA LYS A 233 22.19 -0.53 -21.45
C LYS A 233 20.89 -1.15 -21.93
N LEU A 234 20.12 -1.71 -20.97
CA LEU A 234 18.74 -2.10 -21.17
C LEU A 234 17.84 -0.92 -20.82
N ILE A 235 17.15 -0.38 -21.80
CA ILE A 235 16.21 0.73 -21.62
C ILE A 235 14.81 0.18 -21.52
N ILE A 236 14.18 0.36 -20.37
CA ILE A 236 12.80 -0.07 -20.12
C ILE A 236 11.87 1.12 -20.29
N LEU A 237 10.93 1.00 -21.22
CA LEU A 237 9.86 1.94 -21.51
C LEU A 237 8.50 1.30 -21.20
N ASP A 238 7.49 2.12 -20.96
CA ASP A 238 6.12 1.62 -20.98
C ASP A 238 5.70 1.17 -22.37
N ASN A 239 4.54 0.52 -22.48
CA ASN A 239 4.07 -0.05 -23.72
C ASN A 239 3.06 0.86 -24.45
N ALA A 240 3.23 2.20 -24.36
CA ALA A 240 2.41 3.16 -25.09
C ALA A 240 2.69 3.10 -26.62
N SER A 241 1.70 3.47 -27.41
CA SER A 241 1.83 3.48 -28.87
C SER A 241 2.90 4.44 -29.36
N SER A 242 3.03 5.60 -28.73
CA SER A 242 4.07 6.61 -29.00
C SER A 242 5.47 6.08 -28.79
N HIS A 243 5.69 5.20 -27.78
CA HIS A 243 7.01 4.63 -27.46
C HIS A 243 7.40 3.46 -28.37
N ARG A 244 6.44 2.88 -29.10
CA ARG A 244 6.68 1.74 -30.01
C ARG A 244 7.00 2.16 -31.43
N ASN A 245 7.22 3.46 -31.65
CA ASN A 245 7.61 3.98 -32.95
C ASN A 245 8.96 3.41 -33.39
N GLU A 246 9.10 3.10 -34.69
CA GLU A 246 10.31 2.51 -35.25
C GLU A 246 11.53 3.44 -35.09
N ARG A 247 11.34 4.75 -35.27
CA ARG A 247 12.39 5.76 -35.06
C ARG A 247 13.02 5.68 -33.65
N ILE A 248 12.22 5.41 -32.62
CA ILE A 248 12.72 5.23 -31.25
C ILE A 248 13.53 3.96 -31.11
N LYS A 249 13.05 2.87 -31.71
CA LYS A 249 13.76 1.59 -31.70
C LYS A 249 15.10 1.69 -32.41
N GLU A 250 15.12 2.29 -33.59
CA GLU A 250 16.35 2.51 -34.35
C GLU A 250 17.35 3.38 -33.58
N LEU A 251 16.88 4.47 -32.96
CA LEU A 251 17.71 5.34 -32.17
C LEU A 251 18.35 4.61 -30.99
N VAL A 252 17.55 3.89 -30.22
CA VAL A 252 18.02 3.18 -29.02
C VAL A 252 18.91 2.00 -29.38
N ASN A 253 18.49 1.18 -30.35
CA ASN A 253 19.18 -0.06 -30.72
C ASN A 253 20.53 0.15 -31.42
N LYS A 254 20.92 1.39 -31.77
CA LYS A 254 22.27 1.68 -32.25
C LYS A 254 23.35 1.28 -31.24
N HIS A 255 23.09 1.47 -29.93
CA HIS A 255 24.10 1.24 -28.88
C HIS A 255 23.54 0.64 -27.60
N ASN A 256 22.23 0.48 -27.49
CA ASN A 256 21.53 -0.01 -26.31
C ASN A 256 20.46 -1.02 -26.73
N ASN A 257 19.75 -1.62 -25.78
CA ASN A 257 18.64 -2.51 -26.04
C ASN A 257 17.37 -1.96 -25.42
N ILE A 258 16.24 -2.11 -26.10
CA ILE A 258 14.94 -1.66 -25.60
C ILE A 258 14.10 -2.84 -25.14
N LEU A 259 13.47 -2.70 -23.99
CA LEU A 259 12.50 -3.66 -23.47
C LEU A 259 11.23 -2.92 -23.03
N TYR A 260 10.09 -3.37 -23.53
CA TYR A 260 8.82 -2.78 -23.14
C TYR A 260 8.26 -3.45 -21.91
N ALA A 261 7.79 -2.64 -20.95
CA ALA A 261 7.08 -3.13 -19.78
C ALA A 261 5.88 -3.98 -20.17
N VAL A 262 5.53 -4.95 -19.34
CA VAL A 262 4.40 -5.84 -19.63
C VAL A 262 3.10 -5.05 -19.53
N PRO A 263 2.21 -5.13 -20.53
CA PRO A 263 0.95 -4.41 -20.53
C PRO A 263 0.16 -4.63 -19.25
N TYR A 264 -0.36 -3.55 -18.67
CA TYR A 264 -1.17 -3.54 -17.43
C TYR A 264 -0.42 -4.02 -16.17
N GLN A 265 0.90 -4.21 -16.25
CA GLN A 265 1.73 -4.67 -15.12
C GLN A 265 2.74 -3.58 -14.72
N HIS A 266 2.27 -2.53 -14.06
CA HIS A 266 3.08 -1.37 -13.65
C HIS A 266 4.33 -1.73 -12.84
N PHE A 267 4.32 -2.88 -12.14
CA PHE A 267 5.48 -3.33 -11.37
C PHE A 267 6.67 -3.76 -12.24
N THR A 268 6.48 -3.97 -13.55
CA THR A 268 7.58 -4.27 -14.48
C THR A 268 8.39 -3.04 -14.85
N ASN A 269 7.84 -1.83 -14.64
CA ASN A 269 8.60 -0.59 -14.76
C ASN A 269 8.89 -0.02 -13.35
N SER A 270 10.13 -0.10 -12.91
CA SER A 270 10.54 0.31 -11.55
C SER A 270 10.34 1.80 -11.27
N ILE A 271 10.27 2.63 -12.30
CA ILE A 271 10.11 4.09 -12.18
C ILE A 271 8.80 4.50 -11.51
N GLU A 272 7.77 3.67 -11.54
CA GLU A 272 6.50 3.93 -10.87
C GLU A 272 6.67 4.08 -9.34
N ASN A 273 7.57 3.31 -8.75
CA ASN A 273 7.93 3.45 -7.34
C ASN A 273 8.66 4.78 -7.06
N TYR A 274 9.52 5.21 -7.98
CA TYR A 274 10.16 6.51 -7.93
C TYR A 274 9.13 7.64 -8.01
N PHE A 275 8.17 7.58 -8.92
CA PHE A 275 7.10 8.58 -9.03
C PHE A 275 6.27 8.70 -7.76
N SER A 276 5.97 7.59 -7.11
CA SER A 276 5.29 7.60 -5.81
C SER A 276 6.10 8.36 -4.75
N MET A 277 7.41 8.14 -4.72
CA MET A 277 8.32 8.79 -3.78
C MET A 277 8.49 10.28 -4.11
N LEU A 278 8.70 10.64 -5.38
CA LEU A 278 8.80 12.01 -5.86
C LEU A 278 7.54 12.82 -5.49
N LYS A 279 6.36 12.31 -5.87
CA LYS A 279 5.09 12.98 -5.58
C LYS A 279 4.82 13.13 -4.09
N SER A 280 5.16 12.13 -3.28
CA SER A 280 5.02 12.21 -1.82
C SER A 280 5.89 13.32 -1.19
N ARG A 281 7.07 13.56 -1.73
CA ARG A 281 7.96 14.64 -1.26
C ARG A 281 7.50 16.01 -1.76
N LEU A 282 7.07 16.11 -3.02
CA LEU A 282 6.52 17.34 -3.59
C LEU A 282 5.26 17.82 -2.85
N GLN A 283 4.47 16.93 -2.25
CA GLN A 283 3.32 17.30 -1.42
C GLN A 283 3.65 18.18 -0.20
N LYS A 284 4.91 18.23 0.20
CA LYS A 284 5.39 19.04 1.31
C LYS A 284 5.89 20.42 0.88
N LEU A 285 5.97 20.65 -0.42
CA LEU A 285 6.51 21.86 -1.01
C LEU A 285 5.41 22.62 -1.77
N ASP A 286 5.54 23.92 -1.86
CA ASP A 286 4.65 24.76 -2.65
C ASP A 286 5.33 25.08 -3.99
N GLY A 287 4.67 24.72 -5.09
CA GLY A 287 5.21 24.89 -6.44
C GLY A 287 4.13 25.39 -7.38
N LEU A 288 3.65 26.63 -7.17
CA LEU A 288 2.55 27.20 -7.94
C LEU A 288 2.94 27.60 -9.35
N THR A 289 4.20 28.02 -9.59
CA THR A 289 4.70 28.36 -10.91
C THR A 289 5.51 27.22 -11.51
N HIS A 290 5.69 27.25 -12.83
CA HIS A 290 6.50 26.26 -13.55
C HIS A 290 7.95 26.24 -13.05
N GLU A 291 8.55 27.42 -12.88
CA GLU A 291 9.92 27.59 -12.40
C GLU A 291 10.05 27.04 -10.97
N LYS A 292 9.12 27.41 -10.10
CA LYS A 292 9.13 26.94 -8.71
C LYS A 292 8.93 25.42 -8.60
N LEU A 293 8.12 24.87 -9.48
CA LEU A 293 7.93 23.40 -9.54
C LEU A 293 9.21 22.71 -10.02
N LYS A 294 9.93 23.29 -11.01
CA LYS A 294 11.24 22.78 -11.45
C LYS A 294 12.26 22.79 -10.31
N GLU A 295 12.41 23.92 -9.60
CA GLU A 295 13.29 24.02 -8.43
C GLU A 295 12.96 22.95 -7.37
N ASN A 296 11.67 22.76 -7.09
CA ASN A 296 11.22 21.77 -6.13
C ASN A 296 11.53 20.33 -6.58
N ILE A 297 11.38 20.03 -7.86
CA ILE A 297 11.74 18.73 -8.44
C ILE A 297 13.23 18.49 -8.30
N GLU A 298 14.07 19.48 -8.66
CA GLU A 298 15.55 19.38 -8.51
C GLU A 298 15.95 19.16 -7.05
N LYS A 299 15.35 19.93 -6.13
CA LYS A 299 15.59 19.75 -4.71
C LYS A 299 15.24 18.33 -4.25
N VAL A 300 14.07 17.84 -4.62
CA VAL A 300 13.62 16.48 -4.25
C VAL A 300 14.54 15.42 -4.84
N ILE A 301 15.00 15.58 -6.09
CA ILE A 301 15.94 14.65 -6.73
C ILE A 301 17.26 14.58 -5.92
N LYS A 302 17.80 15.74 -5.52
CA LYS A 302 19.04 15.83 -4.71
C LYS A 302 18.87 15.22 -3.32
N ASP A 303 17.68 15.36 -2.74
CA ASP A 303 17.36 14.86 -1.38
C ASP A 303 17.08 13.33 -1.33
N ILE A 304 16.97 12.66 -2.48
CA ILE A 304 16.72 11.21 -2.51
C ILE A 304 18.05 10.46 -2.45
N PRO A 305 18.34 9.71 -1.36
CA PRO A 305 19.58 8.94 -1.25
C PRO A 305 19.68 7.86 -2.33
N LYS A 306 20.90 7.60 -2.80
CA LYS A 306 21.21 6.58 -3.82
C LYS A 306 20.65 5.19 -3.46
N GLU A 307 20.73 4.80 -2.21
CA GLU A 307 20.19 3.52 -1.70
C GLU A 307 18.69 3.33 -1.98
N LYS A 308 17.92 4.43 -2.09
CA LYS A 308 16.49 4.33 -2.43
C LYS A 308 16.30 3.88 -3.87
N TYR A 309 17.12 4.36 -4.79
CA TYR A 309 17.09 3.90 -6.19
C TYR A 309 17.50 2.44 -6.29
N GLU A 310 18.58 2.03 -5.64
CA GLU A 310 18.99 0.63 -5.58
C GLU A 310 17.88 -0.27 -5.05
N ASN A 311 17.20 0.15 -3.97
CA ASN A 311 16.09 -0.61 -3.39
C ASN A 311 14.87 -0.70 -4.32
N ILE A 312 14.60 0.34 -5.11
CA ILE A 312 13.55 0.33 -6.14
C ILE A 312 13.84 -0.74 -7.19
N PHE A 313 15.07 -0.77 -7.72
CA PHE A 313 15.48 -1.74 -8.73
C PHE A 313 15.54 -3.17 -8.16
N LYS A 314 16.15 -3.36 -6.99
CA LYS A 314 16.14 -4.66 -6.28
C LYS A 314 14.72 -5.16 -6.03
N GLY A 315 13.83 -4.27 -5.61
CA GLY A 315 12.42 -4.59 -5.37
C GLY A 315 11.64 -4.95 -6.63
N ALA A 316 12.00 -4.45 -7.79
CA ALA A 316 11.35 -4.74 -9.06
C ALA A 316 11.94 -5.97 -9.77
N TYR A 317 13.27 -6.14 -9.79
CA TYR A 317 13.96 -7.05 -10.70
C TYR A 317 14.62 -8.26 -10.03
N ASN A 318 14.81 -8.29 -8.69
CA ASN A 318 15.27 -9.49 -7.96
C ASN A 318 14.14 -10.49 -7.68
N ARG A 319 13.00 -10.36 -8.35
CA ARG A 319 11.85 -11.25 -8.13
C ARG A 319 11.83 -12.36 -9.16
N THR A 320 11.62 -13.56 -8.67
CA THR A 320 11.44 -14.76 -9.48
C THR A 320 9.97 -15.11 -9.73
N GLU A 321 9.04 -14.47 -8.98
CA GLU A 321 7.63 -14.83 -8.97
C GLU A 321 6.72 -13.61 -9.11
N LYS A 322 5.45 -13.88 -9.44
CA LYS A 322 4.38 -12.87 -9.48
C LYS A 322 4.36 -12.07 -8.17
N TYR A 323 4.28 -10.76 -8.29
CA TYR A 323 4.22 -9.87 -7.12
C TYR A 323 3.05 -10.21 -6.21
N VAL A 324 3.35 -10.83 -5.09
CA VAL A 324 2.40 -10.95 -3.98
C VAL A 324 2.74 -9.84 -2.98
N LYS A 325 1.81 -8.91 -2.82
CA LYS A 325 1.97 -7.83 -1.83
C LYS A 325 2.13 -8.45 -0.44
N LYS A 326 3.29 -8.28 0.19
CA LYS A 326 3.49 -8.76 1.56
C LYS A 326 2.44 -8.13 2.46
N PRO A 327 1.76 -8.90 3.34
CA PRO A 327 0.83 -8.33 4.31
C PRO A 327 1.53 -7.25 5.14
N SER A 328 0.82 -6.16 5.43
CA SER A 328 1.36 -5.12 6.31
C SER A 328 1.64 -5.70 7.71
N ASN A 329 2.54 -5.06 8.48
CA ASN A 329 2.82 -5.48 9.86
C ASN A 329 1.56 -5.49 10.75
N ARG A 330 0.54 -4.68 10.41
CA ARG A 330 -0.78 -4.71 11.07
C ARG A 330 -1.56 -6.00 10.76
N THR A 331 -1.41 -6.54 9.54
CA THR A 331 -2.06 -7.80 9.14
C THR A 331 -1.31 -9.03 9.66
N ARG A 332 -0.03 -8.92 10.01
CA ARG A 332 0.75 -10.02 10.60
C ARG A 332 0.27 -10.40 12.01
N LYS A 333 -0.27 -9.44 12.77
CA LYS A 333 -0.88 -9.71 14.09
C LYS A 333 -2.11 -10.61 14.01
N LEU A 334 -2.76 -10.72 12.85
CA LEU A 334 -3.93 -11.58 12.63
C LEU A 334 -3.58 -13.05 12.30
N LYS A 335 -2.32 -13.35 11.97
CA LYS A 335 -1.88 -14.75 11.72
C LYS A 335 -1.95 -15.65 12.96
N ASN A 336 -1.99 -15.08 14.16
CA ASN A 336 -2.06 -15.82 15.41
C ASN A 336 -3.50 -16.17 15.83
N TYR A 337 -4.51 -15.89 14.97
CA TYR A 337 -5.92 -16.15 15.23
C TYR A 337 -6.55 -17.16 14.26
N LEU A 338 -5.76 -17.89 13.50
CA LEU A 338 -6.27 -19.05 12.78
C LEU A 338 -6.28 -20.25 13.73
N PRO A 339 -7.45 -20.93 13.88
CA PRO A 339 -7.60 -22.10 14.73
C PRO A 339 -6.75 -23.28 14.25
#